data_1fa190a4c0a4c323d88c19cf0c759bc8
#
_entry.id   1fa190a4c0a4c323d88c19cf0c759bc8
#
_cell.length_a   1.000
_cell.length_b   1.000
_cell.length_c   1.000
_cell.angle_alpha   90.00
_cell.angle_beta   90.00
_cell.angle_gamma   90.00
#
_symmetry.space_group_name_H-M   'P 1'
#
loop_
_entity.id
_entity.type
_entity.pdbx_description
1 polymer ?
#
loop_
_entity_poly.entity_id
_entity_poly.type
_entity_poly.pdbx_seq_one_letter_code
_entity_poly.pdbx_strand_id
1 'polypeptide(L)'
;MQNKRPIAATLGSRLQYGIFEVLVRCRLLFVARMVLAFVVLYYALLPHVRLRCAAYIKRRFPRAGCLGRFVHTYRLYLNFGQVLLDRMIAGVTGRFPFCETDQQVRQCFDVAGANPHGCIVLTAHVGAWQVGIAGLDQFDRPVNVVQLHNPADQGKHYFQHGRGRPFKIIDSADPVGSMVEAAAALRRGEVVCLMGDRMHSTRQSGQGIEVAFMGGNIRIPASGYALASITGAELLMLFTVREKGVTRVFKAERLSVPAGLPRRDVDVFQPYAQQFAAAMETVVKRHPYQFFNFYDMWSQ
;
A
#
# COMPACT_ATOMS: atom_id res chain seq x y z
N MET A 1 -1.90 -20.21 25.45
CA MET A 1 -0.70 -20.17 24.59
C MET A 1 -0.99 -19.20 23.44
N GLN A 2 -0.38 -18.01 23.47
CA GLN A 2 -0.56 -16.98 22.43
C GLN A 2 0.24 -17.39 21.20
N ASN A 3 -0.46 -17.81 20.15
CA ASN A 3 0.14 -18.05 18.85
C ASN A 3 0.43 -16.68 18.21
N LYS A 4 1.57 -16.07 18.55
CA LYS A 4 2.08 -14.88 17.87
C LYS A 4 2.38 -15.31 16.44
N ARG A 5 1.49 -15.01 15.49
CA ARG A 5 1.87 -15.08 14.07
C ARG A 5 3.12 -14.24 13.91
N PRO A 6 4.21 -14.77 13.35
CA PRO A 6 5.41 -13.99 13.17
C PRO A 6 5.05 -12.79 12.29
N ILE A 7 5.31 -11.58 12.81
CA ILE A 7 5.39 -10.37 12.00
C ILE A 7 6.20 -10.78 10.78
N ALA A 8 5.65 -10.60 9.59
CA ALA A 8 6.20 -11.13 8.34
C ALA A 8 7.70 -10.88 8.32
N ALA A 9 8.48 -11.94 8.50
CA ALA A 9 9.93 -11.84 8.52
C ALA A 9 10.34 -11.21 7.20
N THR A 10 10.93 -10.03 7.27
CA THR A 10 11.40 -9.31 6.08
C THR A 10 12.37 -10.23 5.37
N LEU A 11 12.10 -10.56 4.11
CA LEU A 11 12.94 -11.47 3.31
C LEU A 11 14.36 -10.93 3.12
N GLY A 12 14.62 -9.64 3.37
CA GLY A 12 15.93 -9.02 3.25
C GLY A 12 16.68 -8.93 4.57
N SER A 13 17.96 -9.33 4.58
CA SER A 13 18.88 -9.11 5.71
C SER A 13 19.42 -7.67 5.73
N ARG A 14 19.95 -7.21 6.89
CA ARG A 14 20.63 -5.91 7.00
C ARG A 14 21.80 -5.80 6.02
N LEU A 15 22.54 -6.89 5.79
CA LEU A 15 23.63 -6.94 4.83
C LEU A 15 23.16 -6.68 3.39
N GLN A 16 22.07 -7.32 2.98
CA GLN A 16 21.50 -7.09 1.65
C GLN A 16 21.09 -5.63 1.45
N TYR A 17 20.44 -5.01 2.44
CA TYR A 17 20.12 -3.59 2.39
C TYR A 17 21.38 -2.71 2.27
N GLY A 18 22.44 -2.99 3.04
CA GLY A 18 23.72 -2.27 2.97
C GLY A 18 24.37 -2.36 1.58
N ILE A 19 24.38 -3.54 0.97
CA ILE A 19 24.90 -3.73 -0.38
C ILE A 19 24.12 -2.85 -1.39
N PHE A 20 22.81 -2.91 -1.39
CA PHE A 20 22.00 -2.09 -2.29
C PHE A 20 22.20 -0.58 -2.04
N GLU A 21 22.32 -0.16 -0.78
CA GLU A 21 22.58 1.24 -0.45
C GLU A 21 23.93 1.71 -1.01
N VAL A 22 24.99 0.93 -0.87
CA VAL A 22 26.31 1.24 -1.46
C VAL A 22 26.20 1.34 -2.98
N LEU A 23 25.56 0.38 -3.64
CA LEU A 23 25.37 0.42 -5.10
C LEU A 23 24.60 1.66 -5.57
N VAL A 24 23.57 2.07 -4.82
CA VAL A 24 22.81 3.29 -5.12
C VAL A 24 23.66 4.56 -4.91
N ARG A 25 24.40 4.65 -3.80
CA ARG A 25 25.32 5.77 -3.52
C ARG A 25 26.41 5.89 -4.59
N CYS A 26 26.94 4.78 -5.04
CA CYS A 26 27.94 4.73 -6.14
C CYS A 26 27.32 4.90 -7.53
N ARG A 27 26.01 5.16 -7.64
CA ARG A 27 25.27 5.29 -8.91
C ARG A 27 25.33 4.06 -9.83
N LEU A 28 25.65 2.89 -9.28
CA LEU A 28 25.72 1.63 -9.99
C LEU A 28 24.33 0.97 -10.12
N LEU A 29 23.34 1.72 -10.61
CA LEU A 29 21.93 1.31 -10.65
C LEU A 29 21.69 0.09 -11.54
N PHE A 30 22.45 -0.06 -12.62
CA PHE A 30 22.36 -1.23 -13.48
C PHE A 30 22.81 -2.48 -12.70
N VAL A 31 23.93 -2.41 -12.00
CA VAL A 31 24.45 -3.51 -11.15
C VAL A 31 23.45 -3.84 -10.06
N ALA A 32 22.89 -2.83 -9.39
CA ALA A 32 21.85 -3.02 -8.37
C ALA A 32 20.65 -3.80 -8.92
N ARG A 33 20.18 -3.49 -10.13
CA ARG A 33 19.06 -4.22 -10.77
C ARG A 33 19.44 -5.65 -11.13
N MET A 34 20.66 -5.88 -11.60
CA MET A 34 21.16 -7.24 -11.90
C MET A 34 21.25 -8.07 -10.60
N VAL A 35 21.87 -7.55 -9.56
CA VAL A 35 21.93 -8.21 -8.24
C VAL A 35 20.53 -8.50 -7.71
N LEU A 36 19.60 -7.55 -7.82
CA LEU A 36 18.22 -7.75 -7.42
C LEU A 36 17.57 -8.93 -8.16
N ALA A 37 17.77 -9.04 -9.48
CA ALA A 37 17.21 -10.14 -10.27
C ALA A 37 17.71 -11.51 -9.78
N PHE A 38 19.00 -11.64 -9.46
CA PHE A 38 19.57 -12.87 -8.91
C PHE A 38 19.07 -13.16 -7.47
N VAL A 39 19.01 -12.16 -6.62
CA VAL A 39 18.48 -12.31 -5.26
C VAL A 39 17.02 -12.75 -5.29
N VAL A 40 16.20 -12.15 -6.15
CA VAL A 40 14.80 -12.54 -6.31
C VAL A 40 14.66 -13.95 -6.91
N LEU A 41 15.53 -14.34 -7.84
CA LEU A 41 15.55 -15.70 -8.38
C LEU A 41 15.80 -16.73 -7.27
N TYR A 42 16.78 -16.46 -6.41
CA TYR A 42 17.03 -17.30 -5.24
C TYR A 42 15.79 -17.42 -4.34
N TYR A 43 15.14 -16.32 -4.00
CA TYR A 43 13.91 -16.37 -3.20
C TYR A 43 12.76 -17.10 -3.89
N ALA A 44 12.59 -16.95 -5.21
CA ALA A 44 11.55 -17.64 -5.96
C ALA A 44 11.76 -19.16 -6.02
N LEU A 45 12.98 -19.67 -5.83
CA LEU A 45 13.27 -21.09 -5.72
C LEU A 45 12.78 -21.68 -4.38
N LEU A 46 12.62 -20.86 -3.34
CA LEU A 46 12.21 -21.32 -2.01
C LEU A 46 10.71 -21.64 -1.96
N PRO A 47 10.32 -22.88 -1.57
CA PRO A 47 8.90 -23.28 -1.57
C PRO A 47 8.01 -22.39 -0.70
N HIS A 48 8.48 -22.02 0.51
CA HIS A 48 7.71 -21.18 1.43
C HIS A 48 7.44 -19.77 0.89
N VAL A 49 8.33 -19.23 0.03
CA VAL A 49 8.13 -17.93 -0.63
C VAL A 49 7.05 -18.05 -1.70
N ARG A 50 7.07 -19.14 -2.48
CA ARG A 50 6.04 -19.40 -3.50
C ARG A 50 4.66 -19.61 -2.90
N LEU A 51 4.58 -20.31 -1.78
CA LEU A 51 3.31 -20.54 -1.07
C LEU A 51 2.62 -19.24 -0.64
N ARG A 52 3.38 -18.20 -0.28
CA ARG A 52 2.82 -16.91 0.15
C ARG A 52 1.99 -16.20 -0.93
N CYS A 53 2.33 -16.35 -2.20
CA CYS A 53 1.59 -15.73 -3.31
C CYS A 53 0.76 -16.73 -4.13
N ALA A 54 0.73 -18.00 -3.74
CA ALA A 54 0.11 -19.08 -4.51
C ALA A 54 -1.38 -18.83 -4.76
N ALA A 55 -2.13 -18.38 -3.75
CA ALA A 55 -3.55 -18.09 -3.87
C ALA A 55 -3.81 -17.00 -4.93
N TYR A 56 -3.05 -15.91 -4.90
CA TYR A 56 -3.13 -14.86 -5.89
C TYR A 56 -2.75 -15.35 -7.29
N ILE A 57 -1.60 -16.02 -7.44
CA ILE A 57 -1.11 -16.51 -8.73
C ILE A 57 -2.11 -17.50 -9.36
N LYS A 58 -2.69 -18.39 -8.56
CA LYS A 58 -3.70 -19.34 -9.05
C LYS A 58 -4.96 -18.64 -9.57
N ARG A 59 -5.44 -17.61 -8.86
CA ARG A 59 -6.63 -16.85 -9.27
C ARG A 59 -6.36 -15.96 -10.49
N ARG A 60 -5.20 -15.31 -10.52
CA ARG A 60 -4.86 -14.38 -11.61
C ARG A 60 -4.47 -15.10 -12.91
N PHE A 61 -3.83 -16.27 -12.80
CA PHE A 61 -3.33 -17.06 -13.92
C PHE A 61 -3.79 -18.53 -13.81
N PRO A 62 -5.10 -18.80 -13.92
CA PRO A 62 -5.67 -20.12 -13.64
C PRO A 62 -5.15 -21.22 -14.58
N ARG A 63 -4.76 -20.85 -15.82
CA ARG A 63 -4.25 -21.78 -16.82
C ARG A 63 -2.74 -22.05 -16.72
N ALA A 64 -2.03 -21.38 -15.80
CA ALA A 64 -0.59 -21.54 -15.67
C ALA A 64 -0.23 -22.90 -15.04
N GLY A 65 0.58 -23.70 -15.76
CA GLY A 65 1.23 -24.91 -15.23
C GLY A 65 2.32 -24.57 -14.21
N CYS A 66 3.03 -25.59 -13.71
CA CYS A 66 4.06 -25.41 -12.66
C CYS A 66 5.14 -24.40 -13.04
N LEU A 67 5.71 -24.52 -14.24
CA LEU A 67 6.73 -23.58 -14.74
C LEU A 67 6.16 -22.16 -14.89
N GLY A 68 4.96 -22.04 -15.45
CA GLY A 68 4.28 -20.75 -15.58
C GLY A 68 4.07 -20.08 -14.23
N ARG A 69 3.61 -20.83 -13.21
CA ARG A 69 3.44 -20.31 -11.83
C ARG A 69 4.76 -19.87 -11.22
N PHE A 70 5.84 -20.57 -11.46
CA PHE A 70 7.18 -20.16 -11.03
C PHE A 70 7.56 -18.82 -11.68
N VAL A 71 7.41 -18.68 -12.99
CA VAL A 71 7.71 -17.45 -13.73
C VAL A 71 6.85 -16.28 -13.23
N HIS A 72 5.56 -16.49 -12.99
CA HIS A 72 4.67 -15.45 -12.46
C HIS A 72 5.08 -15.04 -11.04
N THR A 73 5.47 -16.00 -10.20
CA THR A 73 5.99 -15.72 -8.85
C THR A 73 7.27 -14.89 -8.92
N TYR A 74 8.22 -15.30 -9.73
CA TYR A 74 9.46 -14.56 -9.95
C TYR A 74 9.20 -13.11 -10.39
N ARG A 75 8.32 -12.91 -11.39
CA ARG A 75 7.94 -11.57 -11.87
C ARG A 75 7.28 -10.73 -10.79
N LEU A 76 6.42 -11.32 -9.96
CA LEU A 76 5.77 -10.62 -8.85
C LEU A 76 6.80 -10.13 -7.83
N TYR A 77 7.70 -10.99 -7.37
CA TYR A 77 8.75 -10.63 -6.42
C TYR A 77 9.79 -9.67 -7.03
N LEU A 78 10.09 -9.81 -8.33
CA LEU A 78 10.99 -8.87 -9.01
C LEU A 78 10.41 -7.46 -9.05
N ASN A 79 9.13 -7.31 -9.38
CA ASN A 79 8.46 -6.00 -9.34
C ASN A 79 8.43 -5.44 -7.91
N PHE A 80 8.15 -6.26 -6.91
CA PHE A 80 8.21 -5.83 -5.51
C PHE A 80 9.61 -5.34 -5.13
N GLY A 81 10.65 -6.10 -5.49
CA GLY A 81 12.03 -5.70 -5.25
C GLY A 81 12.41 -4.40 -5.98
N GLN A 82 11.92 -4.20 -7.20
CA GLN A 82 12.13 -2.95 -7.94
C GLN A 82 11.47 -1.74 -7.28
N VAL A 83 10.26 -1.90 -6.75
CA VAL A 83 9.59 -0.83 -5.97
C VAL A 83 10.39 -0.50 -4.70
N LEU A 84 10.93 -1.51 -4.02
CA LEU A 84 11.80 -1.29 -2.85
C LEU A 84 13.11 -0.59 -3.23
N LEU A 85 13.70 -0.94 -4.37
CA LEU A 85 14.90 -0.29 -4.89
C LEU A 85 14.61 1.17 -5.29
N ASP A 86 13.52 1.45 -5.98
CA ASP A 86 13.11 2.82 -6.34
C ASP A 86 12.89 3.67 -5.09
N ARG A 87 12.28 3.09 -4.02
CA ARG A 87 12.17 3.76 -2.72
C ARG A 87 13.54 4.07 -2.11
N MET A 88 14.49 3.14 -2.20
CA MET A 88 15.86 3.34 -1.74
C MET A 88 16.55 4.45 -2.53
N ILE A 89 16.44 4.43 -3.86
CA ILE A 89 16.97 5.48 -4.74
C ILE A 89 16.41 6.84 -4.32
N ALA A 90 15.10 6.93 -4.16
CA ALA A 90 14.44 8.16 -3.74
C ALA A 90 14.96 8.68 -2.38
N GLY A 91 15.10 7.79 -1.39
CA GLY A 91 15.61 8.16 -0.07
C GLY A 91 17.08 8.59 -0.05
N VAL A 92 17.92 7.92 -0.85
CA VAL A 92 19.37 8.25 -0.92
C VAL A 92 19.64 9.50 -1.75
N THR A 93 18.90 9.69 -2.84
CA THR A 93 19.16 10.77 -3.79
C THR A 93 18.29 12.01 -3.59
N GLY A 94 17.22 11.91 -2.79
CA GLY A 94 16.19 12.94 -2.66
C GLY A 94 15.36 13.15 -3.93
N ARG A 95 15.51 12.30 -4.94
CA ARG A 95 14.80 12.40 -6.22
C ARG A 95 13.76 11.28 -6.30
N PHE A 96 12.51 11.67 -6.38
CA PHE A 96 11.41 10.73 -6.56
C PHE A 96 11.15 10.51 -8.04
N PRO A 97 11.22 9.27 -8.56
CA PRO A 97 10.87 8.97 -9.94
C PRO A 97 9.34 9.01 -10.12
N PHE A 98 8.77 10.21 -9.98
CA PHE A 98 7.34 10.43 -10.13
C PHE A 98 7.07 11.11 -11.47
N CYS A 99 6.08 10.63 -12.22
CA CYS A 99 5.64 11.25 -13.46
C CYS A 99 4.65 12.36 -13.16
N GLU A 100 4.61 13.39 -14.01
CA GLU A 100 3.58 14.42 -13.94
C GLU A 100 2.18 13.81 -13.87
N THR A 101 1.37 14.37 -13.00
CA THR A 101 0.00 13.90 -12.74
C THR A 101 -0.92 14.38 -13.88
N ASP A 102 -1.73 13.49 -14.40
CA ASP A 102 -2.78 13.80 -15.37
C ASP A 102 -3.73 14.90 -14.82
N GLN A 103 -4.30 15.72 -15.70
CA GLN A 103 -5.21 16.79 -15.33
C GLN A 103 -6.43 16.29 -14.56
N GLN A 104 -7.01 15.16 -14.94
CA GLN A 104 -8.12 14.56 -14.20
C GLN A 104 -7.75 14.16 -12.78
N VAL A 105 -6.55 13.61 -12.61
CA VAL A 105 -6.03 13.27 -11.29
C VAL A 105 -5.77 14.52 -10.46
N ARG A 106 -5.22 15.58 -11.04
CA ARG A 106 -5.05 16.88 -10.34
C ARG A 106 -6.38 17.43 -9.85
N GLN A 107 -7.43 17.41 -10.68
CA GLN A 107 -8.77 17.82 -10.25
C GLN A 107 -9.29 17.02 -9.06
N CYS A 108 -9.04 15.69 -9.02
CA CYS A 108 -9.39 14.89 -7.85
C CYS A 108 -8.67 15.34 -6.58
N PHE A 109 -7.38 15.69 -6.69
CA PHE A 109 -6.59 16.21 -5.57
C PHE A 109 -7.08 17.59 -5.13
N ASP A 110 -7.36 18.49 -6.07
CA ASP A 110 -7.83 19.84 -5.79
C ASP A 110 -9.18 19.81 -5.05
N VAL A 111 -10.13 19.02 -5.54
CA VAL A 111 -11.45 18.90 -4.91
C VAL A 111 -11.35 18.21 -3.54
N ALA A 112 -10.59 17.12 -3.41
CA ALA A 112 -10.41 16.44 -2.15
C ALA A 112 -9.64 17.32 -1.14
N GLY A 113 -8.64 18.06 -1.62
CA GLY A 113 -7.87 19.01 -0.82
C GLY A 113 -8.67 20.24 -0.39
N ALA A 114 -9.73 20.64 -1.10
CA ALA A 114 -10.55 21.78 -0.73
C ALA A 114 -11.51 21.50 0.45
N ASN A 115 -11.76 20.22 0.82
CA ASN A 115 -12.69 19.89 1.89
C ASN A 115 -12.16 20.42 3.26
N PRO A 116 -12.95 21.24 4.00
CA PRO A 116 -12.54 21.79 5.29
C PRO A 116 -12.38 20.70 6.37
N HIS A 117 -13.01 19.55 6.21
CA HIS A 117 -12.92 18.40 7.11
C HIS A 117 -11.78 17.45 6.76
N GLY A 118 -10.81 17.90 5.94
CA GLY A 118 -9.67 17.11 5.54
C GLY A 118 -9.97 16.10 4.44
N CYS A 119 -8.97 15.28 4.13
CA CYS A 119 -9.06 14.25 3.10
C CYS A 119 -8.47 12.92 3.60
N ILE A 120 -9.17 11.83 3.34
CA ILE A 120 -8.68 10.48 3.54
C ILE A 120 -8.17 9.95 2.21
N VAL A 121 -6.88 9.63 2.13
CA VAL A 121 -6.31 8.91 0.99
C VAL A 121 -6.32 7.42 1.32
N LEU A 122 -7.19 6.67 0.64
CA LEU A 122 -7.30 5.22 0.79
C LEU A 122 -6.55 4.54 -0.35
N THR A 123 -5.53 3.76 -0.01
CA THR A 123 -4.70 3.02 -0.96
C THR A 123 -4.59 1.54 -0.60
N ALA A 124 -3.84 0.77 -1.37
CA ALA A 124 -3.63 -0.66 -1.16
C ALA A 124 -2.15 -1.04 -1.34
N HIS A 125 -1.77 -2.26 -0.95
CA HIS A 125 -0.44 -2.82 -1.23
C HIS A 125 -0.30 -3.19 -2.72
N VAL A 126 -0.59 -2.22 -3.59
CA VAL A 126 -0.54 -2.32 -5.04
C VAL A 126 0.41 -1.29 -5.60
N GLY A 127 1.24 -1.68 -6.57
CA GLY A 127 2.12 -0.78 -7.27
C GLY A 127 3.18 -0.11 -6.39
N ALA A 128 3.51 1.12 -6.71
CA ALA A 128 4.57 1.89 -6.04
C ALA A 128 4.04 2.78 -4.91
N TRP A 129 3.08 2.29 -4.12
CA TRP A 129 2.39 3.06 -3.08
C TRP A 129 3.34 3.80 -2.12
N GLN A 130 4.48 3.19 -1.76
CA GLN A 130 5.45 3.82 -0.87
C GLN A 130 6.14 5.04 -1.52
N VAL A 131 6.37 5.00 -2.82
CA VAL A 131 6.88 6.16 -3.57
C VAL A 131 5.75 7.16 -3.83
N GLY A 132 4.53 6.66 -4.03
CA GLY A 132 3.31 7.47 -4.21
C GLY A 132 3.00 8.39 -3.03
N ILE A 133 3.34 7.98 -1.79
CA ILE A 133 3.19 8.84 -0.60
C ILE A 133 4.00 10.14 -0.74
N ALA A 134 5.13 10.11 -1.44
CA ALA A 134 5.91 11.32 -1.68
C ALA A 134 5.22 12.32 -2.64
N GLY A 135 4.26 11.84 -3.46
CA GLY A 135 3.45 12.72 -4.30
C GLY A 135 2.28 13.39 -3.57
N LEU A 136 2.11 13.11 -2.26
CA LEU A 136 1.07 13.74 -1.45
C LEU A 136 1.45 15.15 -0.95
N ASP A 137 2.66 15.61 -1.20
CA ASP A 137 3.07 17.01 -1.07
C ASP A 137 2.28 17.94 -2.00
N GLN A 138 1.60 17.39 -3.01
CA GLN A 138 0.64 18.13 -3.85
C GLN A 138 -0.57 18.65 -3.05
N PHE A 139 -0.91 17.99 -1.92
CA PHE A 139 -1.81 18.60 -0.96
C PHE A 139 -1.03 19.66 -0.19
N ASP A 140 -1.38 20.93 -0.33
CA ASP A 140 -0.80 22.02 0.47
C ASP A 140 -1.32 21.96 1.93
N ARG A 141 -1.20 20.80 2.56
CA ARG A 141 -1.71 20.46 3.89
C ARG A 141 -0.82 19.41 4.55
N PRO A 142 -0.77 19.37 5.90
CA PRO A 142 -0.06 18.32 6.62
C PRO A 142 -0.62 16.94 6.27
N VAL A 143 0.28 16.00 5.99
CA VAL A 143 -0.05 14.60 5.67
C VAL A 143 0.29 13.71 6.85
N ASN A 144 -0.64 12.82 7.21
CA ASN A 144 -0.48 11.83 8.26
C ASN A 144 -0.62 10.43 7.62
N VAL A 145 0.29 9.52 7.93
CA VAL A 145 0.27 8.14 7.41
C VAL A 145 0.05 7.18 8.55
N VAL A 146 -1.05 6.43 8.51
CA VAL A 146 -1.35 5.39 9.50
C VAL A 146 -0.61 4.12 9.10
N GLN A 147 0.37 3.74 9.90
CA GLN A 147 1.18 2.54 9.67
C GLN A 147 1.68 1.94 10.98
N LEU A 148 1.99 0.66 10.98
CA LEU A 148 2.65 0.02 12.10
C LEU A 148 4.07 0.58 12.23
N HIS A 149 4.34 1.25 13.35
CA HIS A 149 5.67 1.75 13.64
C HIS A 149 6.54 0.63 14.22
N ASN A 150 7.54 0.20 13.47
CA ASN A 150 8.52 -0.76 13.96
C ASN A 150 9.88 -0.07 14.14
N PRO A 151 10.33 0.19 15.38
CA PRO A 151 11.62 0.82 15.64
C PRO A 151 12.80 0.09 15.00
N ALA A 152 12.71 -1.24 14.85
CA ALA A 152 13.74 -2.05 14.19
C ALA A 152 13.82 -1.79 12.67
N ASP A 153 12.77 -1.26 12.06
CA ASP A 153 12.71 -0.92 10.63
C ASP A 153 13.13 0.53 10.34
N GLN A 154 13.42 1.35 11.36
CA GLN A 154 13.77 2.77 11.18
C GLN A 154 14.95 2.97 10.21
N GLY A 155 15.94 2.08 10.24
CA GLY A 155 17.06 2.09 9.29
C GLY A 155 16.72 1.65 7.86
N LYS A 156 15.51 1.11 7.63
CA LYS A 156 15.05 0.60 6.33
C LYS A 156 14.04 1.54 5.64
N HIS A 157 13.53 2.53 6.35
CA HIS A 157 12.58 3.52 5.81
C HIS A 157 13.32 4.78 5.36
N TYR A 158 13.78 4.77 4.11
CA TYR A 158 14.56 5.86 3.52
C TYR A 158 13.84 7.20 3.51
N PHE A 159 12.51 7.24 3.56
CA PHE A 159 11.73 8.47 3.70
C PHE A 159 11.88 9.15 5.06
N GLN A 160 12.50 8.48 6.04
CA GLN A 160 12.74 9.05 7.36
C GLN A 160 14.07 9.83 7.44
N HIS A 161 14.95 9.67 6.44
CA HIS A 161 16.29 10.23 6.44
C HIS A 161 16.50 11.38 5.43
N GLY A 162 15.48 11.69 4.60
CA GLY A 162 15.49 12.86 3.73
C GLY A 162 15.33 14.16 4.52
N ARG A 163 15.53 15.32 3.88
CA ARG A 163 15.41 16.67 4.44
C ARG A 163 13.98 16.94 4.96
N GLY A 164 13.70 16.53 6.18
CA GLY A 164 12.38 16.58 6.80
C GLY A 164 11.48 15.40 6.37
N ARG A 165 10.60 14.95 7.28
CA ARG A 165 9.56 13.97 6.94
C ARG A 165 8.48 14.70 6.18
N PRO A 166 8.13 14.30 4.95
CA PRO A 166 7.03 14.92 4.22
C PRO A 166 5.66 14.60 4.86
N PHE A 167 5.63 13.77 5.90
CA PHE A 167 4.41 13.33 6.59
C PHE A 167 4.69 12.97 8.05
N LYS A 168 3.65 12.99 8.87
CA LYS A 168 3.64 12.46 10.23
C LYS A 168 3.20 11.00 10.21
N ILE A 169 3.71 10.20 11.17
CA ILE A 169 3.30 8.80 11.34
C ILE A 169 2.31 8.74 12.50
N ILE A 170 1.17 8.13 12.25
CA ILE A 170 0.21 7.68 13.27
C ILE A 170 0.44 6.18 13.45
N ASP A 171 0.85 5.76 14.67
CA ASP A 171 1.18 4.36 14.92
C ASP A 171 -0.09 3.51 15.07
N SER A 172 -0.24 2.53 14.19
CA SER A 172 -1.36 1.59 14.22
C SER A 172 -1.20 0.43 15.23
N ALA A 173 -0.15 0.43 16.05
CA ALA A 173 0.02 -0.55 17.12
C ALA A 173 -1.09 -0.44 18.18
N ASP A 174 -1.59 0.77 18.42
CA ASP A 174 -2.83 1.03 19.14
C ASP A 174 -3.97 1.34 18.16
N PRO A 175 -4.86 0.38 17.86
CA PRO A 175 -5.92 0.59 16.87
C PRO A 175 -6.93 1.67 17.25
N VAL A 176 -7.22 1.85 18.55
CA VAL A 176 -8.18 2.87 19.02
C VAL A 176 -7.53 4.24 19.00
N GLY A 177 -6.37 4.39 19.61
CA GLY A 177 -5.62 5.65 19.66
C GLY A 177 -5.29 6.18 18.28
N SER A 178 -4.86 5.31 17.37
CA SER A 178 -4.57 5.71 15.98
C SER A 178 -5.80 6.25 15.24
N MET A 179 -6.98 5.67 15.47
CA MET A 179 -8.22 6.18 14.85
C MET A 179 -8.67 7.49 15.45
N VAL A 180 -8.48 7.69 16.77
CA VAL A 180 -8.75 8.97 17.43
C VAL A 180 -7.81 10.06 16.91
N GLU A 181 -6.52 9.77 16.79
CA GLU A 181 -5.52 10.70 16.24
C GLU A 181 -5.81 11.05 14.76
N ALA A 182 -6.16 10.04 13.95
CA ALA A 182 -6.55 10.23 12.56
C ALA A 182 -7.80 11.12 12.43
N ALA A 183 -8.83 10.89 13.27
CA ALA A 183 -10.02 11.74 13.30
C ALA A 183 -9.70 13.18 13.74
N ALA A 184 -8.80 13.35 14.70
CA ALA A 184 -8.35 14.67 15.13
C ALA A 184 -7.60 15.41 14.01
N ALA A 185 -6.72 14.72 13.27
CA ALA A 185 -6.01 15.27 12.12
C ALA A 185 -7.00 15.73 11.02
N LEU A 186 -7.99 14.90 10.70
CA LEU A 186 -9.04 15.25 9.71
C LEU A 186 -9.85 16.49 10.13
N ARG A 187 -10.23 16.59 11.42
CA ARG A 187 -10.93 17.77 11.95
C ARG A 187 -10.11 19.07 11.87
N ARG A 188 -8.78 18.98 11.80
CA ARG A 188 -7.89 20.12 11.52
C ARG A 188 -7.73 20.41 10.03
N GLY A 189 -8.44 19.66 9.16
CA GLY A 189 -8.35 19.81 7.72
C GLY A 189 -7.11 19.15 7.12
N GLU A 190 -6.43 18.25 7.84
CA GLU A 190 -5.22 17.57 7.38
C GLU A 190 -5.56 16.35 6.49
N VAL A 191 -4.55 15.81 5.82
CA VAL A 191 -4.67 14.58 5.02
C VAL A 191 -4.29 13.37 5.86
N VAL A 192 -5.08 12.30 5.79
CA VAL A 192 -4.80 11.02 6.44
C VAL A 192 -4.73 9.89 5.41
N CYS A 193 -3.58 9.23 5.32
CA CYS A 193 -3.37 8.08 4.43
C CYS A 193 -3.57 6.76 5.16
N LEU A 194 -4.38 5.89 4.60
CA LEU A 194 -4.74 4.57 5.12
C LEU A 194 -4.55 3.49 4.05
N MET A 195 -4.16 2.29 4.52
CA MET A 195 -4.21 1.08 3.69
C MET A 195 -5.58 0.42 3.87
N GLY A 196 -6.30 0.23 2.76
CA GLY A 196 -7.67 -0.30 2.76
C GLY A 196 -7.79 -1.79 2.41
N ASP A 197 -6.69 -2.50 2.22
CA ASP A 197 -6.70 -3.85 1.66
C ASP A 197 -6.36 -4.97 2.66
N ARG A 198 -5.87 -4.65 3.88
CA ARG A 198 -5.45 -5.65 4.86
C ARG A 198 -6.08 -5.45 6.22
N MET A 199 -6.56 -6.55 6.80
CA MET A 199 -6.92 -6.59 8.21
C MET A 199 -5.66 -6.75 9.08
N HIS A 200 -5.50 -5.90 10.10
CA HIS A 200 -4.28 -5.87 10.92
C HIS A 200 -4.16 -7.04 11.91
N SER A 201 -5.26 -7.67 12.31
CA SER A 201 -5.23 -8.83 13.21
C SER A 201 -6.48 -9.70 13.10
N THR A 202 -6.35 -10.98 13.51
CA THR A 202 -7.47 -11.91 13.66
C THR A 202 -8.51 -11.47 14.70
N ARG A 203 -8.15 -10.60 15.65
CA ARG A 203 -9.11 -9.99 16.60
C ARG A 203 -10.04 -8.97 15.95
N GLN A 204 -9.64 -8.39 14.80
CA GLN A 204 -10.45 -7.46 14.02
C GLN A 204 -11.23 -8.16 12.89
N SER A 205 -11.12 -9.48 12.75
CA SER A 205 -11.83 -10.23 11.71
C SER A 205 -13.35 -10.07 11.77
N GLY A 206 -13.91 -9.78 12.95
CA GLY A 206 -15.33 -9.40 13.11
C GLY A 206 -15.69 -7.97 12.66
N GLN A 207 -14.71 -7.12 12.36
CA GLN A 207 -14.91 -5.73 11.94
C GLN A 207 -14.52 -5.49 10.46
N GLY A 208 -14.24 -6.55 9.72
CA GLY A 208 -13.94 -6.50 8.30
C GLY A 208 -15.20 -6.59 7.45
N ILE A 209 -15.25 -5.78 6.41
CA ILE A 209 -16.32 -5.80 5.41
C ILE A 209 -16.00 -6.85 4.36
N GLU A 210 -16.97 -7.72 4.07
CA GLU A 210 -16.83 -8.70 3.00
C GLU A 210 -17.11 -8.06 1.64
N VAL A 211 -16.19 -8.25 0.69
CA VAL A 211 -16.28 -7.72 -0.67
C VAL A 211 -15.84 -8.75 -1.70
N ALA A 212 -16.44 -8.70 -2.88
CA ALA A 212 -16.02 -9.51 -4.02
C ALA A 212 -14.71 -8.99 -4.61
N PHE A 213 -13.73 -9.88 -4.83
CA PHE A 213 -12.44 -9.54 -5.41
C PHE A 213 -11.83 -10.74 -6.13
N MET A 214 -11.48 -10.60 -7.41
CA MET A 214 -10.83 -11.64 -8.23
C MET A 214 -11.55 -13.00 -8.21
N GLY A 215 -12.88 -12.99 -8.31
CA GLY A 215 -13.69 -14.19 -8.35
C GLY A 215 -13.84 -14.95 -7.02
N GLY A 216 -13.69 -14.27 -5.92
CA GLY A 216 -13.96 -14.77 -4.57
C GLY A 216 -14.20 -13.62 -3.61
N ASN A 217 -14.45 -13.90 -2.34
CA ASN A 217 -14.68 -12.89 -1.31
C ASN A 217 -13.42 -12.69 -0.48
N ILE A 218 -13.15 -11.44 -0.13
CA ILE A 218 -12.10 -11.04 0.81
C ILE A 218 -12.68 -10.13 1.89
N ARG A 219 -11.99 -10.01 3.03
CA ARG A 219 -12.35 -9.04 4.06
C ARG A 219 -11.37 -7.88 4.08
N ILE A 220 -11.90 -6.66 4.07
CA ILE A 220 -11.13 -5.41 4.12
C ILE A 220 -11.58 -4.53 5.30
N PRO A 221 -10.71 -3.63 5.82
CA PRO A 221 -11.03 -2.83 7.00
C PRO A 221 -12.11 -1.78 6.72
N ALA A 222 -12.99 -1.57 7.71
CA ALA A 222 -14.03 -0.54 7.68
C ALA A 222 -13.51 0.86 8.08
N SER A 223 -12.30 0.96 8.64
CA SER A 223 -11.79 2.15 9.32
C SER A 223 -11.78 3.42 8.46
N GLY A 224 -11.39 3.33 7.20
CA GLY A 224 -11.38 4.48 6.29
C GLY A 224 -12.78 5.06 6.05
N TYR A 225 -13.76 4.19 5.83
CA TYR A 225 -15.16 4.59 5.60
C TYR A 225 -15.81 5.14 6.86
N ALA A 226 -15.52 4.50 8.02
CA ALA A 226 -16.00 4.97 9.31
C ALA A 226 -15.44 6.36 9.66
N LEU A 227 -14.15 6.59 9.41
CA LEU A 227 -13.53 7.92 9.58
C LEU A 227 -14.21 8.97 8.68
N ALA A 228 -14.41 8.67 7.39
CA ALA A 228 -15.11 9.58 6.46
C ALA A 228 -16.49 9.93 6.99
N SER A 229 -17.28 8.94 7.41
CA SER A 229 -18.62 9.14 7.93
C SER A 229 -18.66 9.93 9.25
N ILE A 230 -17.65 9.79 10.10
CA ILE A 230 -17.59 10.49 11.40
C ILE A 230 -17.15 11.95 11.23
N THR A 231 -16.22 12.20 10.31
CA THR A 231 -15.57 13.50 10.18
C THR A 231 -16.15 14.37 9.08
N GLY A 232 -16.85 13.77 8.11
CA GLY A 232 -17.27 14.45 6.87
C GLY A 232 -16.11 14.68 5.91
N ALA A 233 -14.95 14.05 6.16
CA ALA A 233 -13.78 14.15 5.29
C ALA A 233 -14.06 13.49 3.93
N GLU A 234 -13.50 14.06 2.86
CA GLU A 234 -13.55 13.45 1.54
C GLU A 234 -12.67 12.19 1.51
N LEU A 235 -13.15 11.11 0.89
CA LEU A 235 -12.35 9.91 0.70
C LEU A 235 -11.89 9.82 -0.75
N LEU A 236 -10.57 9.79 -0.95
CA LEU A 236 -9.92 9.65 -2.23
C LEU A 236 -9.26 8.28 -2.33
N MET A 237 -9.74 7.44 -3.24
CA MET A 237 -9.07 6.20 -3.61
C MET A 237 -7.88 6.53 -4.51
N LEU A 238 -6.66 6.14 -4.10
CA LEU A 238 -5.44 6.46 -4.82
C LEU A 238 -4.59 5.21 -5.07
N PHE A 239 -4.37 4.89 -6.32
CA PHE A 239 -3.49 3.79 -6.71
C PHE A 239 -2.36 4.29 -7.60
N THR A 240 -1.14 3.97 -7.22
CA THR A 240 0.06 4.29 -8.00
C THR A 240 0.67 3.02 -8.54
N VAL A 241 1.25 3.09 -9.74
CA VAL A 241 1.93 1.95 -10.38
C VAL A 241 3.33 2.36 -10.80
N ARG A 242 4.18 1.36 -10.95
CA ARG A 242 5.51 1.50 -11.54
C ARG A 242 5.46 1.11 -13.02
N GLU A 243 5.73 2.07 -13.89
CA GLU A 243 5.83 1.83 -15.34
C GLU A 243 7.16 2.36 -15.85
N LYS A 244 7.93 1.53 -16.56
CA LYS A 244 9.23 1.89 -17.18
C LYS A 244 10.21 2.58 -16.20
N GLY A 245 10.18 2.19 -14.91
CA GLY A 245 11.08 2.76 -13.91
C GLY A 245 10.59 4.06 -13.29
N VAL A 246 9.40 4.52 -13.62
CA VAL A 246 8.77 5.72 -13.08
C VAL A 246 7.49 5.35 -12.34
N THR A 247 7.23 6.02 -11.22
CA THR A 247 5.96 5.92 -10.51
C THR A 247 4.98 6.93 -11.08
N ARG A 248 3.76 6.49 -11.35
CA ARG A 248 2.66 7.36 -11.76
C ARG A 248 1.37 7.01 -11.05
N VAL A 249 0.47 7.97 -10.93
CA VAL A 249 -0.90 7.72 -10.50
C VAL A 249 -1.61 6.97 -11.62
N PHE A 250 -2.08 5.77 -11.33
CA PHE A 250 -2.86 4.98 -12.27
C PHE A 250 -4.35 5.30 -12.16
N LYS A 251 -4.82 5.49 -10.93
CA LYS A 251 -6.22 5.80 -10.65
C LYS A 251 -6.32 6.67 -9.41
N ALA A 252 -7.02 7.78 -9.54
CA ALA A 252 -7.50 8.59 -8.43
C ALA A 252 -9.00 8.78 -8.62
N GLU A 253 -9.79 8.45 -7.63
CA GLU A 253 -11.27 8.53 -7.70
C GLU A 253 -11.82 8.86 -6.33
N ARG A 254 -12.74 9.82 -6.31
CA ARG A 254 -13.44 10.21 -5.08
C ARG A 254 -14.50 9.18 -4.73
N LEU A 255 -14.66 8.92 -3.45
CA LEU A 255 -15.67 8.02 -2.91
C LEU A 255 -16.47 8.75 -1.83
N SER A 256 -17.67 9.17 -2.17
CA SER A 256 -18.53 9.92 -1.25
C SER A 256 -19.19 8.98 -0.25
N VAL A 257 -18.77 9.07 1.00
CA VAL A 257 -19.36 8.32 2.12
C VAL A 257 -20.25 9.27 2.93
N PRO A 258 -21.55 8.99 3.09
CA PRO A 258 -22.43 9.86 3.86
C PRO A 258 -21.97 10.04 5.30
N ALA A 259 -22.13 11.24 5.82
CA ALA A 259 -21.89 11.52 7.23
C ALA A 259 -22.97 10.88 8.12
N GLY A 260 -22.57 10.46 9.33
CA GLY A 260 -23.50 9.99 10.36
C GLY A 260 -24.04 8.57 10.19
N LEU A 261 -23.41 7.74 9.32
CA LEU A 261 -23.80 6.32 9.19
C LEU A 261 -23.60 5.55 10.51
N PRO A 262 -24.46 4.56 10.83
CA PRO A 262 -24.37 3.79 12.06
C PRO A 262 -23.08 2.96 12.09
N ARG A 263 -22.25 3.16 13.15
CA ARG A 263 -20.91 2.56 13.28
C ARG A 263 -20.91 1.14 13.81
N ARG A 264 -21.99 0.72 14.47
CA ARG A 264 -22.08 -0.63 15.08
C ARG A 264 -22.27 -1.71 14.02
N ASP A 265 -22.87 -1.34 12.91
CA ASP A 265 -23.07 -2.21 11.75
C ASP A 265 -22.06 -1.81 10.66
N VAL A 266 -21.01 -2.63 10.49
CA VAL A 266 -19.98 -2.38 9.49
C VAL A 266 -20.47 -2.63 8.06
N ASP A 267 -21.57 -3.37 7.90
CA ASP A 267 -22.12 -3.73 6.59
C ASP A 267 -22.74 -2.52 5.88
N VAL A 268 -23.07 -1.46 6.62
CA VAL A 268 -23.50 -0.17 6.01
C VAL A 268 -22.43 0.43 5.10
N PHE A 269 -21.17 0.08 5.30
CA PHE A 269 -20.05 0.51 4.46
C PHE A 269 -19.75 -0.41 3.28
N GLN A 270 -20.45 -1.54 3.17
CA GLN A 270 -20.21 -2.53 2.12
C GLN A 270 -20.26 -1.94 0.69
N PRO A 271 -21.20 -1.08 0.29
CA PRO A 271 -21.22 -0.53 -1.07
C PRO A 271 -19.97 0.29 -1.41
N TYR A 272 -19.42 1.02 -0.44
CA TYR A 272 -18.20 1.82 -0.60
C TYR A 272 -16.96 0.94 -0.63
N ALA A 273 -16.91 -0.06 0.25
CA ALA A 273 -15.85 -1.06 0.30
C ALA A 273 -15.78 -1.87 -1.01
N GLN A 274 -16.93 -2.19 -1.60
CA GLN A 274 -17.00 -2.88 -2.89
C GLN A 274 -16.49 -2.02 -4.04
N GLN A 275 -16.76 -0.72 -4.03
CA GLN A 275 -16.21 0.21 -5.03
C GLN A 275 -14.68 0.28 -4.93
N PHE A 276 -14.12 0.34 -3.71
CA PHE A 276 -12.67 0.28 -3.51
C PHE A 276 -12.08 -1.03 -4.01
N ALA A 277 -12.70 -2.18 -3.69
CA ALA A 277 -12.25 -3.48 -4.15
C ALA A 277 -12.29 -3.60 -5.68
N ALA A 278 -13.33 -3.07 -6.34
CA ALA A 278 -13.45 -3.05 -7.80
C ALA A 278 -12.38 -2.15 -8.44
N ALA A 279 -12.10 -0.98 -7.85
CA ALA A 279 -11.02 -0.10 -8.28
C ALA A 279 -9.66 -0.80 -8.16
N MET A 280 -9.38 -1.43 -7.02
CA MET A 280 -8.16 -2.22 -6.79
C MET A 280 -8.05 -3.38 -7.79
N GLU A 281 -9.14 -4.10 -8.07
CA GLU A 281 -9.16 -5.20 -9.04
C GLU A 281 -8.80 -4.72 -10.46
N THR A 282 -9.27 -3.53 -10.85
CA THR A 282 -8.91 -2.92 -12.15
C THR A 282 -7.41 -2.70 -12.26
N VAL A 283 -6.77 -2.18 -11.22
CA VAL A 283 -5.31 -1.99 -11.17
C VAL A 283 -4.59 -3.32 -11.26
N VAL A 284 -5.01 -4.31 -10.45
CA VAL A 284 -4.40 -5.63 -10.38
C VAL A 284 -4.53 -6.39 -11.71
N LYS A 285 -5.65 -6.25 -12.41
CA LYS A 285 -5.84 -6.83 -13.74
C LYS A 285 -4.89 -6.21 -14.78
N ARG A 286 -4.68 -4.90 -14.72
CA ARG A 286 -3.80 -4.17 -15.66
C ARG A 286 -2.32 -4.38 -15.33
N HIS A 287 -1.97 -4.43 -14.04
CA HIS A 287 -0.60 -4.56 -13.53
C HIS A 287 -0.45 -5.79 -12.62
N PRO A 288 -0.57 -7.02 -13.17
CA PRO A 288 -0.72 -8.24 -12.38
C PRO A 288 0.50 -8.58 -11.52
N TYR A 289 1.66 -8.01 -11.79
CA TYR A 289 2.88 -8.23 -11.01
C TYR A 289 3.15 -7.11 -9.99
N GLN A 290 2.14 -6.31 -9.69
CA GLN A 290 2.24 -5.22 -8.72
C GLN A 290 1.19 -5.30 -7.61
N PHE A 291 0.76 -6.51 -7.27
CA PHE A 291 -0.11 -6.81 -6.13
C PHE A 291 0.70 -7.53 -5.05
N PHE A 292 1.01 -6.84 -3.96
CA PHE A 292 2.02 -7.28 -2.99
C PHE A 292 1.42 -7.84 -1.70
N ASN A 293 0.29 -8.51 -1.80
CA ASN A 293 -0.30 -9.27 -0.72
C ASN A 293 0.24 -10.71 -0.73
N PHE A 294 1.23 -10.96 0.14
CA PHE A 294 1.95 -12.23 0.24
C PHE A 294 1.31 -13.15 1.30
N TYR A 295 0.00 -13.32 1.23
CA TYR A 295 -0.79 -14.25 2.03
C TYR A 295 -2.12 -14.55 1.32
N ASP A 296 -2.83 -15.58 1.77
CA ASP A 296 -4.14 -15.90 1.21
C ASP A 296 -5.22 -14.98 1.81
N MET A 297 -5.67 -14.01 1.02
CA MET A 297 -6.73 -13.07 1.41
C MET A 297 -8.12 -13.68 1.36
N TRP A 298 -8.29 -14.79 0.66
CA TRP A 298 -9.59 -15.46 0.44
C TRP A 298 -9.88 -16.55 1.46
N SER A 299 -8.94 -16.87 2.33
CA SER A 299 -9.08 -17.84 3.41
C SER A 299 -9.44 -17.22 4.77
N GLN A 300 -9.89 -15.97 4.79
CA GLN A 300 -10.21 -15.21 6.02
C GLN A 300 -11.65 -15.39 6.44
#